data_41cf362fe73056862f2a827fd29599b8
#
_entry.id   41cf362fe73056862f2a827fd29599b8
#
_cell.length_a   1.000
_cell.length_b   1.000
_cell.length_c   1.000
_cell.angle_alpha   90.00
_cell.angle_beta   90.00
_cell.angle_gamma   90.00
#
_symmetry.space_group_name_H-M   'P 1'
#
loop_
_entity.id
_entity.type
_entity.pdbx_description
1 polymer ?
#
loop_
_entity_poly.entity_id
_entity_poly.type
_entity_poly.pdbx_seq_one_letter_code
_entity_poly.pdbx_strand_id
1 'polypeptide(L)'
;IDVVESILRDTNLSFIEKIDRLQIMIERVTKECYNYIGNGSAMDILIGYKLKRKILIRMNIQNGKVKRNTFFAPLAIEGGSGKMIMNKLPLKDYNHLSLKELEVYVKSRVQETIDKDKEISINDSTHVNNIGGKVRTVTL
;
A
#
# COMPACT_ATOMS: atom_id res chain seq x y z
N ILE A 1 -7.38 11.05 3.28
CA ILE A 1 -6.53 11.22 2.06
C ILE A 1 -5.96 12.63 2.06
N ASP A 2 -6.75 13.67 2.26
CA ASP A 2 -6.31 15.07 2.19
C ASP A 2 -5.20 15.41 3.20
N VAL A 3 -5.27 14.84 4.42
CA VAL A 3 -4.23 15.06 5.44
C VAL A 3 -2.91 14.38 5.06
N VAL A 4 -2.96 13.16 4.51
CA VAL A 4 -1.78 12.45 4.04
C VAL A 4 -1.11 13.22 2.90
N GLU A 5 -1.90 13.68 1.94
CA GLU A 5 -1.43 14.47 0.81
C GLU A 5 -0.82 15.79 1.26
N SER A 6 -1.47 16.48 2.22
CA SER A 6 -0.97 17.72 2.83
C SER A 6 0.41 17.53 3.46
N ILE A 7 0.59 16.46 4.25
CA ILE A 7 1.91 16.15 4.86
C ILE A 7 2.96 15.87 3.78
N LEU A 8 2.61 15.07 2.77
CA LEU A 8 3.57 14.68 1.73
C LEU A 8 3.99 15.86 0.84
N ARG A 9 3.08 16.80 0.60
CA ARG A 9 3.33 18.01 -0.21
C ARG A 9 3.96 19.17 0.56
N ASP A 10 4.04 19.12 1.89
CA ASP A 10 4.63 20.19 2.68
C ASP A 10 6.12 20.36 2.37
N THR A 11 6.46 21.45 1.71
CA THR A 11 7.84 21.76 1.30
C THR A 11 8.75 22.18 2.46
N ASN A 12 8.18 22.54 3.61
CA ASN A 12 8.94 22.94 4.80
C ASN A 12 9.43 21.73 5.61
N LEU A 13 8.94 20.53 5.30
CA LEU A 13 9.30 19.32 5.99
C LEU A 13 10.34 18.52 5.19
N SER A 14 11.37 18.06 5.88
CA SER A 14 12.27 17.04 5.34
C SER A 14 11.49 15.73 5.11
N PHE A 15 12.06 14.86 4.29
CA PHE A 15 11.46 13.54 4.03
C PHE A 15 11.24 12.73 5.32
N ILE A 16 12.19 12.75 6.24
CA ILE A 16 12.11 12.02 7.50
C ILE A 16 10.96 12.57 8.35
N GLU A 17 10.86 13.90 8.49
CA GLU A 17 9.77 14.54 9.24
C GLU A 17 8.39 14.23 8.65
N LYS A 18 8.27 14.17 7.31
CA LYS A 18 7.01 13.76 6.66
C LYS A 18 6.61 12.34 7.07
N ILE A 19 7.57 11.42 7.04
CA ILE A 19 7.33 10.02 7.39
C ILE A 19 7.00 9.87 8.87
N ASP A 20 7.67 10.60 9.75
CA ASP A 20 7.41 10.58 11.18
C ASP A 20 6.02 11.15 11.51
N ARG A 21 5.61 12.26 10.87
CA ARG A 21 4.25 12.82 11.01
C ARG A 21 3.18 11.86 10.51
N LEU A 22 3.41 11.21 9.36
CA LEU A 22 2.49 10.18 8.86
C LEU A 22 2.36 9.03 9.84
N GLN A 23 3.45 8.54 10.39
CA GLN A 23 3.43 7.45 11.37
C GLN A 23 2.62 7.84 12.61
N ILE A 24 2.87 9.01 13.19
CA ILE A 24 2.16 9.52 14.38
C ILE A 24 0.65 9.64 14.09
N MET A 25 0.30 10.20 12.93
CA MET A 25 -1.10 10.34 12.52
C MET A 25 -1.78 8.96 12.38
N ILE A 26 -1.12 8.01 11.72
CA ILE A 26 -1.65 6.66 11.51
C ILE A 26 -1.82 5.93 12.86
N GLU A 27 -0.84 6.04 13.75
CA GLU A 27 -0.92 5.44 15.09
C GLU A 27 -2.09 6.02 15.89
N ARG A 28 -2.32 7.32 15.79
CA ARG A 28 -3.46 7.97 16.45
C ARG A 28 -4.78 7.49 15.90
N VAL A 29 -4.97 7.56 14.57
CA VAL A 29 -6.21 7.13 13.91
C VAL A 29 -6.49 5.65 14.16
N THR A 30 -5.49 4.80 14.07
CA THR A 30 -5.68 3.36 14.30
C THR A 30 -6.00 3.03 15.74
N LYS A 31 -5.48 3.77 16.72
CA LYS A 31 -5.87 3.62 18.14
C LYS A 31 -7.31 4.06 18.37
N GLU A 32 -7.73 5.19 17.78
CA GLU A 32 -9.10 5.71 17.90
C GLU A 32 -10.11 4.74 17.24
N CYS A 33 -9.75 4.16 16.11
CA CYS A 33 -10.60 3.21 15.38
C CYS A 33 -10.49 1.76 15.86
N TYR A 34 -9.55 1.43 16.71
CA TYR A 34 -9.27 0.06 17.14
C TYR A 34 -10.49 -0.67 17.71
N ASN A 35 -11.30 0.04 18.49
CA ASN A 35 -12.52 -0.50 19.07
C ASN A 35 -13.59 -0.85 18.02
N TYR A 36 -13.52 -0.28 16.83
CA TYR A 36 -14.47 -0.51 15.73
C TYR A 36 -13.99 -1.55 14.72
N ILE A 37 -12.67 -1.69 14.57
CA ILE A 37 -12.07 -2.55 13.53
C ILE A 37 -11.80 -3.98 14.07
N GLY A 38 -11.79 -4.14 15.39
CA GLY A 38 -11.58 -5.44 16.05
C GLY A 38 -10.11 -5.91 16.10
N ASN A 39 -9.88 -6.89 16.96
CA ASN A 39 -8.57 -7.54 17.09
C ASN A 39 -8.20 -8.28 15.81
N GLY A 40 -7.02 -8.00 15.28
CA GLY A 40 -6.43 -8.73 14.15
C GLY A 40 -6.53 -8.02 12.80
N SER A 41 -7.17 -6.85 12.70
CA SER A 41 -7.07 -6.07 11.46
C SER A 41 -5.63 -5.55 11.27
N ALA A 42 -5.08 -5.82 10.12
CA ALA A 42 -3.77 -5.33 9.72
C ALA A 42 -3.90 -4.46 8.46
N MET A 43 -3.13 -3.39 8.43
CA MET A 43 -3.04 -2.51 7.26
C MET A 43 -1.57 -2.35 6.86
N ASP A 44 -1.32 -2.36 5.57
CA ASP A 44 -0.02 -2.00 5.01
C ASP A 44 -0.12 -0.69 4.24
N ILE A 45 0.79 0.24 4.53
CA ILE A 45 0.98 1.45 3.76
C ILE A 45 2.37 1.40 3.13
N LEU A 46 2.43 1.59 1.83
CA LEU A 46 3.65 1.60 1.05
C LEU A 46 3.89 3.01 0.51
N ILE A 47 5.05 3.58 0.80
CA ILE A 47 5.45 4.92 0.36
C ILE A 47 6.73 4.80 -0.44
N GLY A 48 6.62 5.03 -1.76
CA GLY A 48 7.77 5.14 -2.64
C GLY A 48 8.29 6.58 -2.66
N TYR A 49 9.60 6.76 -2.55
CA TYR A 49 10.21 8.08 -2.62
C TYR A 49 11.56 8.04 -3.35
N LYS A 50 11.88 9.12 -4.08
CA LYS A 50 13.15 9.27 -4.78
C LYS A 50 13.98 10.36 -4.11
N LEU A 51 14.99 9.94 -3.37
CA LEU A 51 16.12 10.78 -2.94
C LEU A 51 17.31 10.54 -3.88
N LYS A 52 18.55 10.56 -3.35
CA LYS A 52 19.74 10.07 -4.06
C LYS A 52 19.60 8.60 -4.49
N ARG A 53 18.83 7.82 -3.71
CA ARG A 53 18.42 6.43 -4.03
C ARG A 53 16.90 6.35 -4.01
N LYS A 54 16.34 5.42 -4.78
CA LYS A 54 14.92 5.08 -4.69
C LYS A 54 14.70 4.31 -3.39
N ILE A 55 13.75 4.76 -2.60
CA ILE A 55 13.43 4.21 -1.28
C ILE A 55 11.97 3.79 -1.28
N LEU A 56 11.68 2.65 -0.67
CA LEU A 56 10.33 2.20 -0.36
C LEU A 56 10.21 2.04 1.16
N ILE A 57 9.26 2.75 1.75
CA ILE A 57 8.93 2.62 3.16
C ILE A 57 7.63 1.82 3.26
N ARG A 58 7.66 0.75 4.05
CA ARG A 58 6.48 -0.01 4.43
C ARG A 58 6.15 0.31 5.88
N MET A 59 4.94 0.74 6.13
CA MET A 59 4.34 0.84 7.47
C MET A 59 3.33 -0.28 7.61
N ASN A 60 3.65 -1.28 8.41
CA ASN A 60 2.73 -2.33 8.80
C ASN A 60 2.05 -1.93 10.10
N ILE A 61 0.72 -1.84 10.07
CA ILE A 61 -0.09 -1.42 11.20
C ILE A 61 -0.82 -2.66 11.71
N GLN A 62 -0.59 -3.00 12.98
CA GLN A 62 -1.24 -4.11 13.63
C GLN A 62 -1.50 -3.75 15.10
N ASN A 63 -2.74 -3.95 15.54
CA ASN A 63 -3.16 -3.66 16.91
C ASN A 63 -2.81 -2.22 17.36
N GLY A 64 -3.02 -1.24 16.49
CA GLY A 64 -2.75 0.17 16.77
C GLY A 64 -1.27 0.54 16.89
N LYS A 65 -0.37 -0.37 16.53
CA LYS A 65 1.08 -0.13 16.48
C LYS A 65 1.57 -0.13 15.05
N VAL A 66 2.47 0.80 14.72
CA VAL A 66 3.10 0.90 13.41
C VAL A 66 4.53 0.34 13.48
N LYS A 67 4.80 -0.65 12.65
CA LYS A 67 6.16 -1.13 12.38
C LYS A 67 6.62 -0.59 11.03
N ARG A 68 7.67 0.24 11.04
CA ARG A 68 8.27 0.82 9.85
C ARG A 68 9.47 0.03 9.38
N ASN A 69 9.54 -0.27 8.10
CA ASN A 69 10.69 -0.86 7.43
C ASN A 69 11.05 -0.01 6.22
N THR A 70 12.35 0.15 5.97
CA THR A 70 12.88 0.90 4.81
C THR A 70 13.63 -0.06 3.91
N PHE A 71 13.33 0.01 2.62
CA PHE A 71 13.93 -0.81 1.59
C PHE A 71 14.53 0.08 0.50
N PHE A 72 15.54 -0.42 -0.18
CA PHE A 72 16.23 0.29 -1.27
C PHE A 72 16.04 -0.45 -2.58
N ALA A 73 15.90 0.28 -3.68
CA ALA A 73 15.81 -0.31 -5.01
C ALA A 73 17.13 -1.05 -5.39
N PRO A 74 17.07 -2.10 -6.24
CA PRO A 74 15.86 -2.60 -6.91
C PRO A 74 15.05 -3.54 -5.99
N LEU A 75 13.78 -3.22 -5.80
CA LEU A 75 12.87 -4.04 -4.98
C LEU A 75 11.42 -3.76 -5.36
N ALA A 76 10.60 -4.80 -5.41
CA ALA A 76 9.15 -4.69 -5.44
C ALA A 76 8.57 -5.38 -4.19
N ILE A 77 7.63 -4.72 -3.53
CA ILE A 77 6.93 -5.26 -2.37
C ILE A 77 5.43 -5.15 -2.63
N GLU A 78 4.75 -6.23 -2.41
CA GLU A 78 3.30 -6.31 -2.40
C GLU A 78 2.82 -6.43 -0.95
N GLY A 79 1.74 -5.74 -0.62
CA GLY A 79 1.16 -5.72 0.72
C GLY A 79 -0.36 -5.89 0.68
N GLY A 80 -0.95 -6.05 1.87
CA GLY A 80 -2.40 -6.18 2.04
C GLY A 80 -2.95 -7.58 1.79
N SER A 81 -4.28 -7.69 1.87
CA SER A 81 -5.02 -8.96 1.74
C SER A 81 -4.84 -9.60 0.36
N GLY A 82 -4.63 -8.79 -0.67
CA GLY A 82 -4.42 -9.26 -2.05
C GLY A 82 -3.10 -9.97 -2.30
N LYS A 83 -2.14 -9.90 -1.38
CA LYS A 83 -0.78 -10.45 -1.58
C LYS A 83 -0.78 -11.92 -2.01
N MET A 84 -1.61 -12.75 -1.40
CA MET A 84 -1.67 -14.18 -1.74
C MET A 84 -2.19 -14.44 -3.15
N ILE A 85 -3.06 -13.57 -3.65
CA ILE A 85 -3.60 -13.64 -5.00
C ILE A 85 -2.59 -13.04 -5.98
N MET A 86 -2.02 -11.89 -5.66
CA MET A 86 -1.00 -11.22 -6.47
C MET A 86 0.22 -12.11 -6.73
N ASN A 87 0.65 -12.88 -5.74
CA ASN A 87 1.77 -13.81 -5.89
C ASN A 87 1.51 -14.94 -6.91
N LYS A 88 0.25 -15.21 -7.24
CA LYS A 88 -0.16 -16.20 -8.26
C LYS A 88 -0.25 -15.60 -9.66
N LEU A 89 -0.23 -14.28 -9.78
CA LEU A 89 -0.27 -13.59 -11.07
C LEU A 89 1.15 -13.44 -11.62
N PRO A 90 1.37 -13.65 -12.92
CA PRO A 90 2.69 -13.52 -13.52
C PRO A 90 3.22 -12.10 -13.36
N LEU A 91 4.49 -11.97 -12.95
CA LEU A 91 5.19 -10.71 -12.93
C LEU A 91 5.71 -10.39 -14.33
N LYS A 92 5.44 -9.18 -14.82
CA LYS A 92 6.11 -8.62 -16.00
C LYS A 92 7.40 -7.94 -15.57
N ASP A 93 8.38 -7.91 -16.43
CA ASP A 93 9.56 -7.07 -16.21
C ASP A 93 9.15 -5.58 -16.28
N TYR A 94 9.29 -4.90 -15.17
CA TYR A 94 8.94 -3.48 -15.02
C TYR A 94 10.15 -2.55 -14.99
N ASN A 95 11.37 -3.09 -15.10
CA ASN A 95 12.60 -2.31 -14.98
C ASN A 95 12.78 -1.29 -16.09
N HIS A 96 12.18 -1.55 -17.26
CA HIS A 96 12.28 -0.70 -18.44
C HIS A 96 11.09 0.25 -18.62
N LEU A 97 10.09 0.19 -17.74
CA LEU A 97 8.89 1.01 -17.85
C LEU A 97 9.17 2.47 -17.47
N SER A 98 8.64 3.39 -18.24
CA SER A 98 8.52 4.80 -17.85
C SER A 98 7.58 4.94 -16.64
N LEU A 99 7.61 6.09 -15.96
CA LEU A 99 6.74 6.34 -14.81
C LEU A 99 5.25 6.17 -15.18
N LYS A 100 4.85 6.66 -16.35
CA LYS A 100 3.47 6.55 -16.85
C LYS A 100 3.06 5.10 -17.12
N GLU A 101 3.94 4.33 -17.74
CA GLU A 101 3.71 2.91 -18.00
C GLU A 101 3.67 2.11 -16.69
N LEU A 102 4.54 2.46 -15.74
CA LEU A 102 4.53 1.85 -14.42
C LEU A 102 3.22 2.13 -13.67
N GLU A 103 2.69 3.36 -13.76
CA GLU A 103 1.38 3.69 -13.17
C GLU A 103 0.26 2.84 -13.78
N VAL A 104 0.23 2.70 -15.10
CA VAL A 104 -0.75 1.85 -15.79
C VAL A 104 -0.59 0.39 -15.37
N TYR A 105 0.66 -0.10 -15.31
CA TYR A 105 0.96 -1.46 -14.87
C TYR A 105 0.49 -1.74 -13.45
N VAL A 106 0.77 -0.84 -12.51
CA VAL A 106 0.32 -1.00 -11.10
C VAL A 106 -1.20 -0.99 -11.01
N LYS A 107 -1.89 -0.09 -11.74
CA LYS A 107 -3.36 -0.08 -11.79
C LYS A 107 -3.94 -1.39 -12.31
N SER A 108 -3.41 -1.89 -13.44
CA SER A 108 -3.89 -3.16 -14.01
C SER A 108 -3.66 -4.32 -13.04
N ARG A 109 -2.51 -4.35 -12.39
CA ARG A 109 -2.17 -5.41 -11.42
C ARG A 109 -3.13 -5.46 -10.23
N VAL A 110 -3.47 -4.29 -9.69
CA VAL A 110 -4.46 -4.21 -8.60
C VAL A 110 -5.85 -4.64 -9.11
N GLN A 111 -6.25 -4.21 -10.31
CA GLN A 111 -7.53 -4.61 -10.89
C GLN A 111 -7.59 -6.13 -11.14
N GLU A 112 -6.56 -6.71 -11.74
CA GLU A 112 -6.44 -8.16 -11.93
C GLU A 112 -6.57 -8.93 -10.61
N THR A 113 -6.01 -8.38 -9.52
CA THR A 113 -6.12 -8.98 -8.19
C THR A 113 -7.57 -8.96 -7.69
N ILE A 114 -8.28 -7.85 -7.86
CA ILE A 114 -9.69 -7.70 -7.50
C ILE A 114 -10.55 -8.69 -8.29
N ASP A 115 -10.32 -8.77 -9.60
CA ASP A 115 -11.10 -9.64 -10.48
C ASP A 115 -10.87 -11.12 -10.15
N LYS A 116 -9.61 -11.48 -9.82
CA LYS A 116 -9.27 -12.85 -9.42
C LYS A 116 -9.85 -13.22 -8.05
N ASP A 117 -9.90 -12.30 -7.10
CA ASP A 117 -10.54 -12.52 -5.80
C ASP A 117 -12.06 -12.80 -5.96
N LYS A 118 -12.72 -12.03 -6.84
CA LYS A 118 -14.13 -12.27 -7.19
C LYS A 118 -14.34 -13.63 -7.85
N GLU A 119 -13.48 -13.98 -8.82
CA GLU A 119 -13.54 -15.29 -9.49
C GLU A 119 -13.41 -16.44 -8.48
N ILE A 120 -12.46 -16.34 -7.54
CA ILE A 120 -12.26 -17.35 -6.50
C ILE A 120 -13.51 -17.44 -5.63
N SER A 121 -14.08 -16.32 -5.18
CA SER A 121 -15.26 -16.32 -4.31
C SER A 121 -16.52 -16.85 -4.99
N ILE A 122 -16.62 -16.80 -6.31
CA ILE A 122 -17.71 -17.43 -7.07
C ILE A 122 -17.56 -18.96 -7.10
N ASN A 123 -16.33 -19.43 -7.23
CA ASN A 123 -16.02 -20.85 -7.41
C ASN A 123 -15.79 -21.60 -6.08
N ASP A 124 -15.51 -20.86 -5.01
CA ASP A 124 -15.27 -21.41 -3.66
C ASP A 124 -16.10 -20.65 -2.63
N SER A 125 -17.16 -21.27 -2.16
CA SER A 125 -18.10 -20.69 -1.18
C SER A 125 -17.45 -20.45 0.20
N THR A 126 -16.28 -21.01 0.47
CA THR A 126 -15.51 -20.78 1.70
C THR A 126 -14.60 -19.55 1.61
N HIS A 127 -14.36 -19.08 0.39
CA HIS A 127 -13.54 -17.88 0.15
C HIS A 127 -14.38 -16.61 0.33
N VAL A 128 -13.96 -15.75 1.25
CA VAL A 128 -14.60 -14.45 1.45
C VAL A 128 -13.91 -13.43 0.55
N ASN A 129 -14.70 -12.77 -0.33
CA ASN A 129 -14.20 -11.67 -1.15
C ASN A 129 -13.83 -10.47 -0.24
N ASN A 130 -12.55 -10.25 -0.04
CA ASN A 130 -12.01 -9.21 0.83
C ASN A 130 -11.34 -8.07 0.07
N ILE A 131 -11.24 -8.17 -1.27
CA ILE A 131 -10.55 -7.21 -2.10
C ILE A 131 -11.55 -6.53 -3.03
N GLY A 132 -11.61 -5.22 -2.96
CA GLY A 132 -12.56 -4.48 -3.80
C GLY A 132 -12.33 -2.98 -3.71
N GLY A 133 -13.24 -2.26 -4.36
CA GLY A 133 -13.22 -0.81 -4.39
C GLY A 133 -12.63 -0.26 -5.69
N LYS A 134 -12.52 1.08 -5.75
CA LYS A 134 -12.00 1.79 -6.91
C LYS A 134 -10.48 1.94 -6.81
N VAL A 135 -9.76 1.46 -7.81
CA VAL A 135 -8.31 1.66 -7.90
C VAL A 135 -8.01 3.14 -8.10
N ARG A 136 -7.21 3.69 -7.22
CA ARG A 136 -6.72 5.07 -7.29
C ARG A 136 -5.21 5.08 -7.20
N THR A 137 -4.56 5.90 -8.00
CA THR A 137 -3.12 6.17 -7.93
C THR A 137 -2.90 7.64 -7.72
N VAL A 138 -1.91 7.98 -6.94
CA VAL A 138 -1.43 9.35 -6.74
C VAL A 138 0.06 9.33 -7.03
N THR A 139 0.48 10.19 -7.96
CA THR A 139 1.90 10.45 -8.24
C THR A 139 2.23 11.81 -7.63
N LEU A 140 3.24 11.86 -6.78
CA LEU A 140 3.72 13.04 -6.08
C LEU A 140 5.03 13.55 -6.68
#